data_16db8d47fe4e90b95295be8106815757
#
_entry.id   16db8d47fe4e90b95295be8106815757
#
_cell.length_a   1.000
_cell.length_b   1.000
_cell.length_c   1.000
_cell.angle_alpha   90.00
_cell.angle_beta   90.00
_cell.angle_gamma   90.00
#
_symmetry.space_group_name_H-M   'P 1'
#
loop_
_entity.id
_entity.type
_entity.pdbx_description
1 polymer ?
#
loop_
_entity_poly.entity_id
_entity_poly.type
_entity_poly.pdbx_seq_one_letter_code
_entity_poly.pdbx_strand_id
1 'polypeptide(L)'
;PPEKAYGGRDERLVLTVGADKAPEGLAEGDEVFVGNGQIPAKVIKVAPDGEVTLDANSPLAGKTLTFKIDLVDFRELLAPTEPPPGMELATFAAGCFWGVELAFQRVPGVVSTNVGYAQGQLEKPTYEDICTGKTGHTEAVRVVFDPSSATFETLLATFWERVGRNATTLNLGGNDSGTQYRSGVYFHSEAQRVAASQSVAALQEKLGEPVVTEVGAAAPFWMAEEYHQQYLG
;
A
#
# COMPACT_ATOMS: atom_id res chain seq x y z
N PRO A 1 20.36 15.36 -14.56
CA PRO A 1 20.54 16.19 -15.73
C PRO A 1 19.22 16.85 -16.15
N PRO A 2 19.26 18.03 -16.84
CA PRO A 2 18.07 18.82 -17.18
C PRO A 2 16.98 18.01 -17.92
N GLU A 3 17.36 17.15 -18.82
CA GLU A 3 16.45 16.30 -19.62
C GLU A 3 15.65 15.27 -18.80
N LYS A 4 16.10 14.97 -17.58
CA LYS A 4 15.42 14.07 -16.63
C LYS A 4 14.60 14.81 -15.56
N ALA A 5 14.61 16.14 -15.61
CA ALA A 5 13.89 16.99 -14.66
C ALA A 5 12.88 17.87 -15.42
N TYR A 6 13.18 19.16 -15.52
CA TYR A 6 12.28 20.14 -16.14
C TYR A 6 12.59 20.39 -17.63
N GLY A 7 13.44 19.57 -18.25
CA GLY A 7 13.89 19.76 -19.63
C GLY A 7 14.91 20.87 -19.81
N GLY A 8 15.35 21.07 -21.03
CA GLY A 8 16.13 22.24 -21.44
C GLY A 8 15.25 23.49 -21.52
N ARG A 9 15.88 24.66 -21.53
CA ARG A 9 15.16 25.90 -21.86
C ARG A 9 14.69 25.83 -23.33
N ASP A 10 13.42 26.15 -23.56
CA ASP A 10 12.79 26.16 -24.89
C ASP A 10 12.59 27.59 -25.34
N GLU A 11 13.30 28.00 -26.39
CA GLU A 11 13.21 29.34 -26.98
C GLU A 11 11.79 29.65 -27.54
N ARG A 12 10.98 28.65 -27.84
CA ARG A 12 9.60 28.84 -28.28
C ARG A 12 8.67 29.30 -27.15
N LEU A 13 9.10 29.17 -25.91
CA LEU A 13 8.42 29.68 -24.71
C LEU A 13 8.90 31.09 -24.30
N VAL A 14 9.79 31.68 -25.08
CA VAL A 14 10.19 33.09 -24.95
C VAL A 14 9.36 33.91 -25.97
N LEU A 15 8.50 34.76 -25.46
CA LEU A 15 7.50 35.49 -26.26
C LEU A 15 7.79 36.99 -26.19
N THR A 16 7.70 37.65 -27.33
CA THR A 16 7.76 39.11 -27.39
C THR A 16 6.35 39.67 -27.61
N VAL A 17 5.94 40.59 -26.76
CA VAL A 17 4.62 41.22 -26.78
C VAL A 17 4.79 42.71 -27.06
N GLY A 18 4.13 43.21 -28.09
CA GLY A 18 4.18 44.64 -28.42
C GLY A 18 3.53 45.52 -27.34
N ALA A 19 3.97 46.78 -27.28
CA ALA A 19 3.54 47.74 -26.30
C ALA A 19 1.99 47.93 -26.27
N ASP A 20 1.31 47.73 -27.39
CA ASP A 20 -0.14 47.80 -27.52
C ASP A 20 -0.90 46.70 -26.77
N LYS A 21 -0.23 45.61 -26.40
CA LYS A 21 -0.80 44.45 -25.72
C LYS A 21 -0.18 44.17 -24.36
N ALA A 22 0.93 44.82 -24.02
CA ALA A 22 1.58 44.69 -22.73
C ALA A 22 0.88 45.57 -21.69
N PRO A 23 0.61 45.10 -20.47
CA PRO A 23 0.15 45.98 -19.37
C PRO A 23 1.17 47.08 -19.08
N GLU A 24 0.65 48.28 -18.78
CA GLU A 24 1.53 49.40 -18.38
C GLU A 24 2.21 49.14 -17.04
N GLY A 25 3.44 49.61 -16.89
CA GLY A 25 4.17 49.60 -15.62
C GLY A 25 4.89 48.30 -15.30
N LEU A 26 5.05 47.38 -16.25
CA LEU A 26 5.82 46.16 -16.08
C LEU A 26 7.35 46.51 -16.00
N ALA A 27 8.03 45.79 -15.10
CA ALA A 27 9.48 45.86 -14.93
C ALA A 27 10.13 44.50 -15.16
N GLU A 28 11.41 44.50 -15.50
CA GLU A 28 12.18 43.25 -15.58
C GLU A 28 12.18 42.53 -14.23
N GLY A 29 11.84 41.25 -14.26
CA GLY A 29 11.69 40.40 -13.07
C GLY A 29 10.25 40.17 -12.62
N ASP A 30 9.28 40.96 -13.10
CA ASP A 30 7.88 40.77 -12.78
C ASP A 30 7.34 39.43 -13.26
N GLU A 31 6.35 38.86 -12.53
CA GLU A 31 5.64 37.66 -12.94
C GLU A 31 4.29 38.07 -13.51
N VAL A 32 3.98 37.54 -14.69
CA VAL A 32 2.72 37.75 -15.39
C VAL A 32 2.13 36.42 -15.82
N PHE A 33 0.83 36.42 -16.15
CA PHE A 33 0.18 35.23 -16.68
C PHE A 33 -0.18 35.43 -18.15
N VAL A 34 0.20 34.47 -18.98
CA VAL A 34 -0.11 34.41 -20.42
C VAL A 34 -1.09 33.26 -20.73
N GLY A 35 -1.57 33.17 -21.98
CA GLY A 35 -2.44 32.05 -22.35
C GLY A 35 -3.79 32.05 -21.59
N ASN A 36 -4.52 33.13 -21.59
CA ASN A 36 -5.77 33.32 -20.85
C ASN A 36 -5.61 33.20 -19.31
N GLY A 37 -4.45 33.63 -18.79
CA GLY A 37 -4.18 33.65 -17.36
C GLY A 37 -3.76 32.29 -16.76
N GLN A 38 -3.40 31.32 -17.58
CA GLN A 38 -3.09 29.97 -17.10
C GLN A 38 -1.59 29.65 -17.01
N ILE A 39 -0.75 30.38 -17.77
CA ILE A 39 0.68 30.05 -17.85
C ILE A 39 1.48 31.18 -17.20
N PRO A 40 2.20 30.94 -16.09
CA PRO A 40 3.06 31.93 -15.50
C PRO A 40 4.27 32.20 -16.42
N ALA A 41 4.61 33.46 -16.57
CA ALA A 41 5.76 33.89 -17.34
C ALA A 41 6.49 35.04 -16.62
N LYS A 42 7.79 35.10 -16.75
CA LYS A 42 8.62 36.14 -16.16
C LYS A 42 9.00 37.20 -17.21
N VAL A 43 8.86 38.46 -16.85
CA VAL A 43 9.37 39.58 -17.67
C VAL A 43 10.89 39.51 -17.65
N ILE A 44 11.52 39.26 -18.79
CA ILE A 44 12.99 39.18 -18.91
C ILE A 44 13.62 40.39 -19.60
N LYS A 45 12.80 41.23 -20.26
CA LYS A 45 13.24 42.45 -20.88
C LYS A 45 12.05 43.41 -21.09
N VAL A 46 12.26 44.70 -20.83
CA VAL A 46 11.37 45.78 -21.23
C VAL A 46 12.14 46.72 -22.12
N ALA A 47 11.71 46.87 -23.36
CA ALA A 47 12.38 47.76 -24.32
C ALA A 47 11.90 49.22 -24.18
N PRO A 48 12.68 50.20 -24.62
CA PRO A 48 12.34 51.64 -24.50
C PRO A 48 11.06 52.04 -25.25
N ASP A 49 10.68 51.27 -26.28
CA ASP A 49 9.47 51.47 -27.07
C ASP A 49 8.23 50.79 -26.44
N GLY A 50 8.39 50.19 -25.27
CA GLY A 50 7.34 49.52 -24.51
C GLY A 50 7.11 48.04 -24.90
N GLU A 51 7.93 47.47 -25.80
CA GLU A 51 7.90 46.06 -26.10
C GLU A 51 8.42 45.23 -24.90
N VAL A 52 7.73 44.14 -24.56
CA VAL A 52 8.05 43.29 -23.40
C VAL A 52 8.37 41.87 -23.86
N THR A 53 9.51 41.35 -23.42
CA THR A 53 9.87 39.93 -23.63
C THR A 53 9.58 39.13 -22.37
N LEU A 54 8.80 38.08 -22.55
CA LEU A 54 8.32 37.16 -21.49
C LEU A 54 8.95 35.79 -21.67
N ASP A 55 9.39 35.18 -20.58
CA ASP A 55 9.87 33.79 -20.53
C ASP A 55 8.90 32.92 -19.74
N ALA A 56 8.21 32.03 -20.42
CA ALA A 56 7.27 31.07 -19.83
C ALA A 56 7.92 29.70 -19.54
N ASN A 57 9.23 29.58 -19.65
CA ASN A 57 9.95 28.39 -19.21
C ASN A 57 9.87 28.22 -17.69
N SER A 58 9.88 26.96 -17.23
CA SER A 58 10.07 26.69 -15.80
C SER A 58 11.34 27.38 -15.28
N PRO A 59 11.33 28.01 -14.10
CA PRO A 59 12.53 28.58 -13.47
C PRO A 59 13.67 27.56 -13.27
N LEU A 60 13.36 26.28 -13.35
CA LEU A 60 14.30 25.16 -13.22
C LEU A 60 14.70 24.54 -14.56
N ALA A 61 14.14 25.04 -15.69
CA ALA A 61 14.53 24.56 -17.03
C ALA A 61 16.01 24.81 -17.29
N GLY A 62 16.69 23.85 -17.88
CA GLY A 62 18.13 23.89 -18.15
C GLY A 62 19.03 23.76 -16.92
N LYS A 63 18.50 23.70 -15.70
CA LYS A 63 19.30 23.56 -14.48
C LYS A 63 19.54 22.11 -14.11
N THR A 64 20.75 21.81 -13.66
CA THR A 64 21.04 20.55 -12.97
C THR A 64 20.59 20.67 -11.53
N LEU A 65 19.68 19.79 -11.10
CA LEU A 65 19.23 19.73 -9.73
C LEU A 65 20.11 18.77 -8.94
N THR A 66 20.56 19.22 -7.78
CA THR A 66 21.29 18.41 -6.80
C THR A 66 20.43 18.29 -5.55
N PHE A 67 20.17 17.08 -5.14
CA PHE A 67 19.42 16.78 -3.91
C PHE A 67 20.38 16.23 -2.87
N LYS A 68 20.30 16.73 -1.63
CA LYS A 68 20.83 16.07 -0.46
C LYS A 68 19.69 15.22 0.12
N ILE A 69 19.91 13.91 0.19
CA ILE A 69 18.92 12.97 0.73
C ILE A 69 19.50 12.42 2.02
N ASP A 70 18.83 12.68 3.13
CA ASP A 70 19.16 12.10 4.41
C ASP A 70 18.11 11.00 4.69
N LEU A 71 18.57 9.75 4.88
CA LEU A 71 17.70 8.65 5.31
C LEU A 71 17.37 8.86 6.79
N VAL A 72 16.12 9.22 7.08
CA VAL A 72 15.65 9.48 8.45
C VAL A 72 15.12 8.22 9.10
N ASP A 73 14.56 7.32 8.30
CA ASP A 73 14.00 6.06 8.74
C ASP A 73 13.93 5.07 7.59
N PHE A 74 13.80 3.79 7.91
CA PHE A 74 13.54 2.75 6.92
C PHE A 74 12.57 1.72 7.50
N ARG A 75 11.83 1.07 6.62
CA ARG A 75 10.89 0.03 6.99
C ARG A 75 11.26 -1.27 6.28
N GLU A 76 11.29 -2.36 7.03
CA GLU A 76 11.37 -3.69 6.44
C GLU A 76 10.03 -4.07 5.83
N LEU A 77 10.03 -4.34 4.53
CA LEU A 77 8.83 -4.76 3.81
C LEU A 77 8.54 -6.25 3.99
N LEU A 78 9.57 -7.05 4.26
CA LEU A 78 9.44 -8.47 4.54
C LEU A 78 9.44 -8.70 6.06
N ALA A 79 8.38 -9.29 6.57
CA ALA A 79 8.28 -9.57 8.00
C ALA A 79 9.28 -10.68 8.41
N PRO A 80 9.85 -10.61 9.63
CA PRO A 80 10.72 -11.65 10.15
C PRO A 80 10.05 -13.02 10.10
N THR A 81 10.78 -14.07 9.75
CA THR A 81 10.26 -15.44 9.68
C THR A 81 10.15 -16.12 11.04
N GLU A 82 10.92 -15.64 12.01
CA GLU A 82 10.96 -16.18 13.36
C GLU A 82 10.20 -15.30 14.35
N PRO A 83 9.46 -15.87 15.31
CA PRO A 83 8.83 -15.13 16.36
C PRO A 83 9.85 -14.63 17.41
N PRO A 84 9.49 -13.64 18.25
CA PRO A 84 10.26 -13.34 19.45
C PRO A 84 10.41 -14.58 20.35
N PRO A 85 11.46 -14.66 21.17
CA PRO A 85 11.68 -15.80 22.07
C PRO A 85 10.46 -16.08 22.96
N GLY A 86 10.01 -17.34 22.97
CA GLY A 86 8.87 -17.79 23.76
C GLY A 86 7.50 -17.51 23.14
N MET A 87 7.45 -16.85 21.98
CA MET A 87 6.21 -16.57 21.25
C MET A 87 6.06 -17.53 20.07
N GLU A 88 4.85 -17.59 19.53
CA GLU A 88 4.54 -18.29 18.29
C GLU A 88 3.96 -17.34 17.23
N LEU A 89 4.06 -17.77 15.97
CA LEU A 89 3.45 -17.10 14.81
C LEU A 89 2.24 -17.88 14.33
N ALA A 90 1.23 -17.14 13.86
CA ALA A 90 0.12 -17.66 13.08
C ALA A 90 -0.20 -16.66 11.95
N THR A 91 -0.65 -17.16 10.80
CA THR A 91 -1.04 -16.30 9.67
C THR A 91 -2.42 -16.69 9.15
N PHE A 92 -3.31 -15.72 9.05
CA PHE A 92 -4.70 -15.91 8.66
C PHE A 92 -5.12 -14.94 7.56
N ALA A 93 -5.96 -15.40 6.64
CA ALA A 93 -6.61 -14.59 5.63
C ALA A 93 -8.13 -14.82 5.70
N ALA A 94 -8.90 -13.75 5.89
CA ALA A 94 -10.36 -13.83 6.05
C ALA A 94 -11.09 -12.63 5.45
N GLY A 95 -10.66 -12.20 4.24
CA GLY A 95 -11.14 -11.00 3.58
C GLY A 95 -10.34 -9.76 3.96
N CYS A 96 -10.96 -8.59 3.92
CA CYS A 96 -10.30 -7.32 4.27
C CYS A 96 -9.61 -7.40 5.63
N PHE A 97 -8.29 -7.24 5.62
CA PHE A 97 -7.43 -7.49 6.77
C PHE A 97 -7.64 -6.50 7.94
N TRP A 98 -8.23 -5.33 7.74
CA TRP A 98 -8.50 -4.37 8.82
C TRP A 98 -9.41 -4.95 9.92
N GLY A 99 -10.54 -5.52 9.51
CA GLY A 99 -11.46 -6.12 10.45
C GLY A 99 -10.98 -7.45 11.02
N VAL A 100 -10.14 -8.17 10.27
CA VAL A 100 -9.50 -9.41 10.73
C VAL A 100 -8.43 -9.09 11.77
N GLU A 101 -7.59 -8.08 11.52
CA GLU A 101 -6.58 -7.60 12.48
C GLU A 101 -7.21 -7.21 13.81
N LEU A 102 -8.25 -6.36 13.78
CA LEU A 102 -8.97 -5.94 14.99
C LEU A 102 -9.52 -7.12 15.79
N ALA A 103 -10.02 -8.16 15.10
CA ALA A 103 -10.52 -9.34 15.79
C ALA A 103 -9.40 -10.08 16.56
N PHE A 104 -8.23 -10.25 15.95
CA PHE A 104 -7.09 -10.89 16.61
C PHE A 104 -6.49 -10.03 17.72
N GLN A 105 -6.43 -8.71 17.56
CA GLN A 105 -5.95 -7.79 18.61
C GLN A 105 -6.75 -7.93 19.93
N ARG A 106 -8.01 -8.32 19.83
CA ARG A 106 -8.90 -8.51 20.99
C ARG A 106 -8.78 -9.87 21.66
N VAL A 107 -7.99 -10.79 21.12
CA VAL A 107 -7.78 -12.10 21.71
C VAL A 107 -6.74 -11.98 22.82
N PRO A 108 -7.09 -12.33 24.09
CA PRO A 108 -6.10 -12.36 25.17
C PRO A 108 -4.95 -13.31 24.84
N GLY A 109 -3.71 -12.87 25.03
CA GLY A 109 -2.52 -13.63 24.67
C GLY A 109 -1.94 -13.30 23.28
N VAL A 110 -2.65 -12.56 22.44
CA VAL A 110 -2.06 -11.95 21.25
C VAL A 110 -1.17 -10.78 21.67
N VAL A 111 0.08 -10.82 21.24
CA VAL A 111 1.12 -9.85 21.60
C VAL A 111 1.21 -8.74 20.56
N SER A 112 1.16 -9.10 19.29
CA SER A 112 1.16 -8.14 18.19
C SER A 112 0.53 -8.72 16.93
N THR A 113 0.05 -7.83 16.08
CA THR A 113 -0.49 -8.15 14.76
C THR A 113 0.16 -7.28 13.70
N ASN A 114 0.26 -7.80 12.50
CA ASN A 114 0.63 -7.03 11.32
C ASN A 114 -0.28 -7.44 10.15
N VAL A 115 -0.73 -6.47 9.38
CA VAL A 115 -1.41 -6.74 8.11
C VAL A 115 -0.43 -6.75 6.95
N GLY A 116 -0.72 -7.56 5.95
CA GLY A 116 0.18 -7.70 4.81
C GLY A 116 -0.36 -8.62 3.73
N TYR A 117 0.55 -8.99 2.84
CA TYR A 117 0.27 -9.76 1.63
C TYR A 117 1.06 -11.07 1.67
N ALA A 118 0.38 -12.18 1.50
CA ALA A 118 0.99 -13.50 1.60
C ALA A 118 0.53 -14.43 0.47
N GLN A 119 1.26 -15.53 0.26
CA GLN A 119 0.94 -16.61 -0.68
C GLN A 119 1.02 -16.26 -2.16
N GLY A 120 1.41 -15.06 -2.52
CA GLY A 120 1.61 -14.63 -3.90
C GLY A 120 3.05 -14.81 -4.38
N GLN A 121 3.28 -14.44 -5.63
CA GLN A 121 4.58 -14.61 -6.31
C GLN A 121 5.31 -13.28 -6.55
N LEU A 122 4.59 -12.15 -6.49
CA LEU A 122 5.17 -10.84 -6.70
C LEU A 122 5.97 -10.42 -5.46
N GLU A 123 7.26 -10.13 -5.65
CA GLU A 123 8.09 -9.57 -4.58
C GLU A 123 7.77 -8.09 -4.37
N LYS A 124 7.76 -7.67 -3.11
CA LYS A 124 7.49 -6.28 -2.69
C LYS A 124 6.20 -5.71 -3.29
N PRO A 125 5.07 -6.44 -3.18
CA PRO A 125 3.82 -5.97 -3.74
C PRO A 125 3.35 -4.69 -3.03
N THR A 126 2.71 -3.81 -3.77
CA THR A 126 1.96 -2.67 -3.23
C THR A 126 0.48 -3.02 -3.13
N TYR A 127 -0.29 -2.23 -2.36
CA TYR A 127 -1.75 -2.39 -2.30
C TYR A 127 -2.41 -2.29 -3.68
N GLU A 128 -1.92 -1.39 -4.52
CA GLU A 128 -2.40 -1.24 -5.89
C GLU A 128 -2.19 -2.52 -6.72
N ASP A 129 -1.03 -3.17 -6.58
CA ASP A 129 -0.76 -4.46 -7.23
C ASP A 129 -1.75 -5.54 -6.76
N ILE A 130 -2.01 -5.59 -5.45
CA ILE A 130 -2.95 -6.56 -4.85
C ILE A 130 -4.35 -6.37 -5.39
N CYS A 131 -4.81 -5.12 -5.51
CA CYS A 131 -6.14 -4.78 -6.04
C CYS A 131 -6.37 -5.27 -7.47
N THR A 132 -5.29 -5.53 -8.24
CA THR A 132 -5.43 -6.13 -9.58
C THR A 132 -5.92 -7.57 -9.57
N GLY A 133 -5.82 -8.28 -8.43
CA GLY A 133 -6.12 -9.70 -8.30
C GLY A 133 -5.19 -10.65 -9.05
N LYS A 134 -4.05 -10.14 -9.60
CA LYS A 134 -3.12 -10.89 -10.47
C LYS A 134 -1.82 -11.30 -9.80
N THR A 135 -1.55 -10.81 -8.60
CA THR A 135 -0.29 -11.07 -7.87
C THR A 135 -0.23 -12.46 -7.23
N GLY A 136 -1.37 -13.13 -7.10
CA GLY A 136 -1.51 -14.37 -6.35
C GLY A 136 -1.52 -14.18 -4.83
N HIS A 137 -1.26 -12.96 -4.33
CA HIS A 137 -1.32 -12.67 -2.92
C HIS A 137 -2.75 -12.64 -2.39
N THR A 138 -2.89 -12.92 -1.09
CA THR A 138 -4.09 -12.62 -0.31
C THR A 138 -3.74 -11.58 0.75
N GLU A 139 -4.71 -10.73 1.09
CA GLU A 139 -4.68 -9.94 2.31
C GLU A 139 -4.64 -10.89 3.51
N ALA A 140 -3.68 -10.71 4.38
CA ALA A 140 -3.47 -11.60 5.52
C ALA A 140 -3.08 -10.82 6.77
N VAL A 141 -3.38 -11.42 7.91
CA VAL A 141 -2.95 -10.95 9.23
C VAL A 141 -1.96 -11.95 9.80
N ARG A 142 -0.79 -11.47 10.15
CA ARG A 142 0.21 -12.20 10.91
C ARG A 142 0.04 -11.86 12.38
N VAL A 143 -0.05 -12.89 13.20
CA VAL A 143 -0.30 -12.81 14.64
C VAL A 143 0.90 -13.38 15.38
N VAL A 144 1.46 -12.61 16.31
CA VAL A 144 2.40 -13.08 17.32
C VAL A 144 1.63 -13.30 18.60
N PHE A 145 1.71 -14.48 19.20
CA PHE A 145 0.96 -14.80 20.41
C PHE A 145 1.81 -15.54 21.42
N ASP A 146 1.47 -15.39 22.69
CA ASP A 146 2.03 -16.13 23.82
C ASP A 146 1.31 -17.47 23.96
N PRO A 147 1.95 -18.61 23.67
CA PRO A 147 1.33 -19.92 23.76
C PRO A 147 0.92 -20.35 25.19
N SER A 148 1.42 -19.64 26.21
CA SER A 148 0.99 -19.86 27.60
C SER A 148 -0.35 -19.20 27.93
N SER A 149 -0.76 -18.21 27.14
CA SER A 149 -1.93 -17.37 27.36
C SER A 149 -3.03 -17.57 26.31
N ALA A 150 -2.66 -17.92 25.07
CA ALA A 150 -3.58 -18.23 23.99
C ALA A 150 -3.13 -19.49 23.25
N THR A 151 -4.06 -20.35 22.87
CA THR A 151 -3.75 -21.52 22.03
C THR A 151 -4.03 -21.20 20.56
N PHE A 152 -3.40 -21.95 19.65
CA PHE A 152 -3.70 -21.83 18.22
C PHE A 152 -5.18 -22.14 17.91
N GLU A 153 -5.81 -23.04 18.65
CA GLU A 153 -7.25 -23.35 18.55
C GLU A 153 -8.13 -22.15 18.92
N THR A 154 -7.70 -21.31 19.91
CA THR A 154 -8.38 -20.05 20.23
C THR A 154 -8.32 -19.09 19.05
N LEU A 155 -7.16 -18.99 18.40
CA LEU A 155 -7.02 -18.18 17.18
C LEU A 155 -7.84 -18.72 16.01
N LEU A 156 -7.91 -20.05 15.84
CA LEU A 156 -8.77 -20.68 14.84
C LEU A 156 -10.28 -20.40 15.09
N ALA A 157 -10.71 -20.37 16.35
CA ALA A 157 -12.08 -20.00 16.68
C ALA A 157 -12.39 -18.56 16.23
N THR A 158 -11.51 -17.61 16.55
CA THR A 158 -11.62 -16.21 16.08
C THR A 158 -11.60 -16.11 14.56
N PHE A 159 -10.74 -16.88 13.88
CA PHE A 159 -10.68 -16.94 12.43
C PHE A 159 -12.02 -17.41 11.84
N TRP A 160 -12.60 -18.51 12.35
CA TRP A 160 -13.87 -19.03 11.85
C TRP A 160 -15.05 -18.08 12.11
N GLU A 161 -15.03 -17.33 13.21
CA GLU A 161 -16.03 -16.27 13.44
C GLU A 161 -15.94 -15.18 12.36
N ARG A 162 -14.72 -14.82 11.95
CA ARG A 162 -14.48 -13.80 10.89
C ARG A 162 -14.86 -14.30 9.50
N VAL A 163 -14.51 -15.51 9.15
CA VAL A 163 -14.88 -16.12 7.86
C VAL A 163 -16.40 -16.33 7.78
N GLY A 164 -17.01 -16.81 8.85
CA GLY A 164 -18.45 -17.00 8.95
C GLY A 164 -19.03 -17.82 7.81
N ARG A 165 -20.07 -17.30 7.17
CA ARG A 165 -20.76 -17.97 6.05
C ARG A 165 -19.93 -18.09 4.78
N ASN A 166 -18.85 -17.29 4.66
CA ASN A 166 -18.02 -17.29 3.47
C ASN A 166 -17.05 -18.49 3.41
N ALA A 167 -17.05 -19.34 4.43
CA ALA A 167 -16.20 -20.54 4.46
C ALA A 167 -16.42 -21.49 3.26
N THR A 168 -17.59 -21.46 2.64
CA THR A 168 -17.96 -22.27 1.48
C THR A 168 -17.95 -21.51 0.16
N THR A 169 -17.58 -20.21 0.17
CA THR A 169 -17.60 -19.35 -1.02
C THR A 169 -16.18 -18.91 -1.39
N LEU A 170 -15.74 -19.30 -2.58
CA LEU A 170 -14.41 -19.01 -3.05
C LEU A 170 -14.23 -17.50 -3.29
N ASN A 171 -13.06 -16.97 -2.87
CA ASN A 171 -12.67 -15.57 -3.09
C ASN A 171 -13.66 -14.53 -2.53
N LEU A 172 -14.33 -14.85 -1.45
CA LEU A 172 -15.26 -13.96 -0.77
C LEU A 172 -14.86 -13.81 0.70
N GLY A 173 -14.62 -12.57 1.14
CA GLY A 173 -14.30 -12.24 2.52
C GLY A 173 -15.17 -11.09 3.02
N GLY A 174 -16.08 -11.34 3.95
CA GLY A 174 -17.09 -10.36 4.33
C GLY A 174 -18.00 -10.03 3.14
N ASN A 175 -17.94 -8.78 2.67
CA ASN A 175 -18.64 -8.31 1.46
C ASN A 175 -17.69 -8.11 0.27
N ASP A 176 -16.40 -8.37 0.44
CA ASP A 176 -15.38 -8.12 -0.57
C ASP A 176 -15.14 -9.37 -1.41
N SER A 177 -15.10 -9.20 -2.74
CA SER A 177 -14.90 -10.27 -3.71
C SER A 177 -13.61 -10.09 -4.48
N GLY A 178 -12.82 -11.14 -4.61
CA GLY A 178 -11.55 -11.17 -5.32
C GLY A 178 -10.60 -12.19 -4.74
N THR A 179 -9.62 -12.63 -5.53
CA THR A 179 -8.61 -13.61 -5.10
C THR A 179 -7.80 -13.15 -3.88
N GLN A 180 -7.65 -11.83 -3.72
CA GLN A 180 -6.98 -11.22 -2.58
C GLN A 180 -7.78 -11.32 -1.27
N TYR A 181 -9.07 -11.65 -1.32
CA TYR A 181 -9.95 -11.76 -0.16
C TYR A 181 -10.30 -13.23 0.19
N ARG A 182 -9.62 -14.19 -0.42
CA ARG A 182 -9.84 -15.61 -0.11
C ARG A 182 -9.49 -15.94 1.33
N SER A 183 -10.18 -16.91 1.90
CA SER A 183 -9.90 -17.39 3.25
C SER A 183 -8.75 -18.40 3.27
N GLY A 184 -7.91 -18.33 4.29
CA GLY A 184 -6.77 -19.23 4.45
C GLY A 184 -6.19 -19.25 5.85
N VAL A 185 -5.67 -20.40 6.24
CA VAL A 185 -4.85 -20.61 7.44
C VAL A 185 -3.46 -21.06 6.96
N TYR A 186 -2.45 -20.24 7.24
CA TYR A 186 -1.09 -20.49 6.79
C TYR A 186 -0.22 -20.83 8.00
N PHE A 187 0.10 -22.11 8.13
CA PHE A 187 0.75 -22.69 9.31
C PHE A 187 2.25 -22.46 9.33
N HIS A 188 2.79 -22.26 10.54
CA HIS A 188 4.22 -22.11 10.81
C HIS A 188 4.82 -23.37 11.48
N SER A 189 3.99 -24.35 11.88
CA SER A 189 4.42 -25.59 12.47
C SER A 189 3.53 -26.77 12.07
N GLU A 190 4.03 -27.97 12.25
CA GLU A 190 3.25 -29.19 11.97
C GLU A 190 2.04 -29.32 12.91
N ALA A 191 2.15 -28.88 14.16
CA ALA A 191 1.03 -28.85 15.09
C ALA A 191 -0.10 -27.93 14.58
N GLN A 192 0.25 -26.74 14.09
CA GLN A 192 -0.72 -25.83 13.49
C GLN A 192 -1.36 -26.40 12.23
N ARG A 193 -0.58 -27.10 11.38
CA ARG A 193 -1.12 -27.77 10.20
C ARG A 193 -2.19 -28.78 10.56
N VAL A 194 -1.93 -29.63 11.56
CA VAL A 194 -2.86 -30.65 12.03
C VAL A 194 -4.14 -30.00 12.58
N ALA A 195 -3.99 -29.01 13.47
CA ALA A 195 -5.11 -28.30 14.08
C ALA A 195 -5.98 -27.59 13.03
N ALA A 196 -5.35 -26.88 12.08
CA ALA A 196 -6.06 -26.21 10.98
C ALA A 196 -6.85 -27.22 10.13
N SER A 197 -6.21 -28.30 9.72
CA SER A 197 -6.86 -29.33 8.89
C SER A 197 -8.06 -29.99 9.62
N GLN A 198 -7.91 -30.27 10.90
CA GLN A 198 -8.99 -30.81 11.71
C GLN A 198 -10.15 -29.82 11.87
N SER A 199 -9.84 -28.54 12.04
CA SER A 199 -10.87 -27.50 12.15
C SER A 199 -11.66 -27.30 10.86
N VAL A 200 -11.01 -27.39 9.70
CA VAL A 200 -11.67 -27.40 8.38
C VAL A 200 -12.60 -28.61 8.26
N ALA A 201 -12.10 -29.80 8.57
CA ALA A 201 -12.90 -31.02 8.49
C ALA A 201 -14.15 -30.98 9.39
N ALA A 202 -13.99 -30.53 10.63
CA ALA A 202 -15.08 -30.37 11.58
C ALA A 202 -16.12 -29.33 11.11
N LEU A 203 -15.67 -28.22 10.53
CA LEU A 203 -16.58 -27.21 10.00
C LEU A 203 -17.32 -27.73 8.76
N GLN A 204 -16.65 -28.45 7.86
CA GLN A 204 -17.25 -29.06 6.68
C GLN A 204 -18.33 -30.10 7.07
N GLU A 205 -18.04 -30.94 8.06
CA GLU A 205 -19.04 -31.88 8.60
C GLU A 205 -20.26 -31.14 9.17
N LYS A 206 -20.05 -30.09 9.94
CA LYS A 206 -21.13 -29.28 10.53
C LYS A 206 -21.99 -28.58 9.48
N LEU A 207 -21.39 -28.08 8.40
CA LEU A 207 -22.10 -27.35 7.34
C LEU A 207 -22.78 -28.31 6.33
N GLY A 208 -22.24 -29.50 6.15
CA GLY A 208 -22.68 -30.44 5.11
C GLY A 208 -22.26 -30.02 3.69
N GLU A 209 -21.35 -29.04 3.57
CA GLU A 209 -20.87 -28.47 2.31
C GLU A 209 -19.35 -28.37 2.32
N PRO A 210 -18.66 -28.40 1.15
CA PRO A 210 -17.22 -28.23 1.07
C PRO A 210 -16.78 -26.87 1.59
N VAL A 211 -15.79 -26.85 2.48
CA VAL A 211 -15.11 -25.64 2.93
C VAL A 211 -13.98 -25.33 1.95
N VAL A 212 -13.94 -24.09 1.45
CA VAL A 212 -12.98 -23.63 0.43
C VAL A 212 -11.75 -22.92 1.03
N THR A 213 -11.69 -22.80 2.35
CA THR A 213 -10.55 -22.19 3.05
C THR A 213 -9.27 -22.97 2.79
N GLU A 214 -8.22 -22.25 2.36
CA GLU A 214 -6.91 -22.83 2.14
C GLU A 214 -6.24 -23.21 3.46
N VAL A 215 -5.55 -24.37 3.48
CA VAL A 215 -4.60 -24.72 4.55
C VAL A 215 -3.24 -24.97 3.88
N GLY A 216 -2.29 -24.10 4.11
CA GLY A 216 -0.99 -24.15 3.48
C GLY A 216 0.15 -23.76 4.42
N ALA A 217 1.40 -24.06 4.06
CA ALA A 217 2.56 -23.53 4.77
C ALA A 217 2.63 -22.01 4.60
N ALA A 218 3.03 -21.31 5.65
CA ALA A 218 3.26 -19.87 5.58
C ALA A 218 4.39 -19.58 4.57
N ALA A 219 4.09 -18.70 3.61
CA ALA A 219 5.03 -18.15 2.64
C ALA A 219 5.60 -16.81 3.14
N PRO A 220 6.55 -16.18 2.43
CA PRO A 220 7.00 -14.84 2.75
C PRO A 220 5.83 -13.88 2.95
N PHE A 221 5.87 -13.12 4.06
CA PHE A 221 4.83 -12.18 4.43
C PHE A 221 5.32 -10.75 4.17
N TRP A 222 4.75 -10.12 3.17
CA TRP A 222 5.06 -8.75 2.80
C TRP A 222 4.18 -7.78 3.60
N MET A 223 4.82 -6.92 4.37
CA MET A 223 4.12 -5.93 5.19
C MET A 223 3.32 -4.97 4.30
N ALA A 224 2.03 -4.82 4.57
CA ALA A 224 1.25 -3.77 3.94
C ALA A 224 1.72 -2.38 4.40
N GLU A 225 1.36 -1.34 3.68
CA GLU A 225 1.76 0.02 3.92
C GLU A 225 1.35 0.49 5.33
N GLU A 226 2.07 1.47 5.90
CA GLU A 226 1.89 1.92 7.28
C GLU A 226 0.45 2.35 7.58
N TYR A 227 -0.20 2.99 6.63
CA TYR A 227 -1.59 3.44 6.80
C TYR A 227 -2.60 2.30 6.91
N HIS A 228 -2.22 1.06 6.61
CA HIS A 228 -3.05 -0.12 6.82
C HIS A 228 -2.86 -0.76 8.20
N GLN A 229 -1.69 -0.56 8.84
CA GLN A 229 -1.38 -1.17 10.13
C GLN A 229 -2.25 -0.56 11.24
N GLN A 230 -2.87 -1.42 12.06
CA GLN A 230 -3.75 -1.01 13.18
C GLN A 230 -4.83 0.01 12.77
N TYR A 231 -5.37 -0.11 11.57
CA TYR A 231 -6.30 0.88 10.99
C TYR A 231 -7.58 1.08 11.82
N LEU A 232 -8.08 0.01 12.47
CA LEU A 232 -9.28 0.05 13.33
C LEU A 232 -8.96 -0.06 14.82
N GLY A 233 -7.66 -0.14 15.19
CA GLY A 233 -7.17 -0.37 16.55
C GLY A 233 -6.90 0.88 17.35
#